data_1ed6719f4a2cac90c0cb8128f2a7258c
#
_entry.id   1ed6719f4a2cac90c0cb8128f2a7258c
#
_cell.length_a   1.000
_cell.length_b   1.000
_cell.length_c   1.000
_cell.angle_alpha   90.00
_cell.angle_beta   90.00
_cell.angle_gamma   90.00
#
_symmetry.space_group_name_H-M   'P 1'
#
loop_
_entity.id
_entity.type
_entity.pdbx_description
1 polymer ?
#
loop_
_entity_poly.entity_id
_entity_poly.type
_entity_poly.pdbx_seq_one_letter_code
_entity_poly.pdbx_strand_id
1 'polypeptide(L)'
;MPALLIDSCSQLKDILKETDTLIPHNWLISNLECYDTTGWEGCEKWARRTLILTDEELKHDVYLRDMQFIWGVFSAIPKEYERRDMEKYAYPALENISYMANRITPQHPMAFLEISVWDGSHTYICAHDKGVLQAFCKLPYDVIDLENDNRIMNRELCRIQDTLHHLIPSVSDAVANDVRWECWHALFRDKKGTEISSEKMEEVIKAVYQKASAEGYRFKYTYWNPCDQK
;
A
#
# COMPACT_ATOMS: atom_id res chain seq x y z
N MET A 1 -8.54 -3.40 11.78
CA MET A 1 -7.26 -3.06 11.11
C MET A 1 -6.68 -4.31 10.48
N PRO A 2 -6.97 -4.68 9.27
CA PRO A 2 -6.26 -5.75 8.57
C PRO A 2 -5.07 -5.24 7.75
N ALA A 3 -4.85 -3.92 7.67
CA ALA A 3 -3.69 -3.35 7.02
C ALA A 3 -3.21 -2.05 7.68
N LEU A 4 -1.89 -1.89 7.68
CA LEU A 4 -1.17 -0.72 8.18
C LEU A 4 -0.33 -0.12 7.05
N LEU A 5 -0.17 1.19 7.08
CA LEU A 5 0.85 1.92 6.33
C LEU A 5 1.86 2.51 7.32
N ILE A 6 3.13 2.27 7.08
CA ILE A 6 4.24 2.94 7.75
C ILE A 6 4.77 3.99 6.77
N ASP A 7 4.49 5.26 7.07
CA ASP A 7 4.84 6.41 6.24
C ASP A 7 6.19 6.99 6.69
N SER A 8 7.24 6.23 6.48
CA SER A 8 8.63 6.65 6.72
C SER A 8 9.60 5.69 6.06
N CYS A 9 10.87 6.08 5.91
CA CYS A 9 11.97 5.19 5.53
C CYS A 9 12.22 4.15 6.64
N SER A 10 11.24 3.27 6.85
CA SER A 10 11.34 2.22 7.86
C SER A 10 12.38 1.20 7.41
N GLN A 11 13.31 0.89 8.30
CA GLN A 11 14.24 -0.19 8.02
C GLN A 11 13.50 -1.52 8.21
N LEU A 12 13.47 -2.34 7.17
CA LEU A 12 12.83 -3.67 7.21
C LEU A 12 13.28 -4.50 8.43
N LYS A 13 14.52 -4.31 8.88
CA LYS A 13 15.05 -4.99 10.09
C LYS A 13 14.21 -4.72 11.35
N ASP A 14 13.69 -3.51 11.52
CA ASP A 14 12.88 -3.18 12.70
C ASP A 14 11.48 -3.82 12.60
N ILE A 15 10.93 -3.88 11.40
CA ILE A 15 9.67 -4.56 11.12
C ILE A 15 9.83 -6.08 11.37
N LEU A 16 10.94 -6.69 10.91
CA LEU A 16 11.20 -8.13 11.10
C LEU A 16 11.38 -8.53 12.56
N LYS A 17 11.83 -7.64 13.46
CA LYS A 17 11.88 -7.93 14.90
C LYS A 17 10.50 -8.22 15.48
N GLU A 18 9.47 -7.51 15.02
CA GLU A 18 8.12 -7.72 15.51
C GLU A 18 7.54 -9.07 15.08
N THR A 19 8.14 -9.74 14.08
CA THR A 19 7.72 -11.08 13.65
C THR A 19 8.23 -12.20 14.57
N ASP A 20 9.15 -11.94 15.51
CA ASP A 20 9.68 -12.92 16.45
C ASP A 20 8.61 -13.53 17.37
N THR A 21 7.51 -12.84 17.56
CA THR A 21 6.37 -13.28 18.39
C THR A 21 5.30 -14.05 17.62
N LEU A 22 5.46 -14.17 16.30
CA LEU A 22 4.49 -14.82 15.43
C LEU A 22 4.71 -16.33 15.34
N ILE A 23 3.77 -17.02 14.71
CA ILE A 23 3.92 -18.47 14.45
C ILE A 23 5.15 -18.74 13.58
N PRO A 24 5.83 -19.90 13.71
CA PRO A 24 6.94 -20.26 12.84
C PRO A 24 6.56 -20.22 11.36
N HIS A 25 7.37 -19.54 10.55
CA HIS A 25 7.08 -19.31 9.14
C HIS A 25 8.34 -19.26 8.28
N ASN A 26 8.11 -19.37 6.98
CA ASN A 26 9.07 -19.10 5.92
C ASN A 26 8.61 -17.87 5.15
N TRP A 27 9.52 -17.23 4.43
CA TRP A 27 9.25 -16.06 3.62
C TRP A 27 9.28 -16.41 2.13
N LEU A 28 8.19 -16.16 1.44
CA LEU A 28 8.18 -16.00 0.00
C LEU A 28 8.37 -14.52 -0.31
N ILE A 29 9.47 -14.18 -0.95
CA ILE A 29 9.82 -12.80 -1.31
C ILE A 29 9.70 -12.69 -2.84
N SER A 30 8.96 -11.71 -3.32
CA SER A 30 8.73 -11.49 -4.73
C SER A 30 8.80 -10.00 -5.10
N ASN A 31 8.85 -9.69 -6.38
CA ASN A 31 8.97 -8.32 -6.90
C ASN A 31 10.15 -7.54 -6.29
N LEU A 32 11.24 -8.27 -5.99
CA LEU A 32 12.34 -7.77 -5.19
C LEU A 32 13.27 -6.86 -6.00
N GLU A 33 13.55 -5.69 -5.42
CA GLU A 33 14.66 -4.80 -5.78
C GLU A 33 15.28 -4.25 -4.50
N CYS A 34 16.56 -4.54 -4.29
CA CYS A 34 17.30 -4.08 -3.12
C CYS A 34 18.77 -3.85 -3.45
N TYR A 35 19.40 -3.04 -2.62
CA TYR A 35 20.82 -2.71 -2.72
C TYR A 35 21.51 -2.99 -1.37
N ASP A 36 22.70 -3.56 -1.44
CA ASP A 36 23.62 -3.65 -0.29
C ASP A 36 24.52 -2.41 -0.30
N THR A 37 24.43 -1.56 0.71
CA THR A 37 25.21 -0.33 0.79
C THR A 37 26.68 -0.57 1.15
N THR A 38 27.01 -1.79 1.62
CA THR A 38 28.38 -2.18 2.03
C THR A 38 29.18 -2.81 0.88
N GLY A 39 28.55 -3.14 -0.24
CA GLY A 39 29.18 -3.76 -1.41
C GLY A 39 28.56 -5.11 -1.81
N TRP A 40 28.59 -5.40 -3.10
CA TRP A 40 27.87 -6.52 -3.73
C TRP A 40 28.51 -7.92 -3.57
N GLU A 41 29.66 -8.06 -2.95
CA GLU A 41 30.31 -9.36 -2.80
C GLU A 41 29.45 -10.31 -1.95
N GLY A 42 28.92 -11.36 -2.57
CA GLY A 42 28.06 -12.38 -1.94
C GLY A 42 26.55 -12.15 -2.02
N CYS A 43 26.08 -11.15 -2.78
CA CYS A 43 24.66 -10.84 -2.93
C CYS A 43 23.95 -11.50 -4.11
N GLU A 44 24.52 -12.51 -4.78
CA GLU A 44 23.91 -13.17 -5.95
C GLU A 44 22.47 -13.67 -5.69
N LYS A 45 22.17 -14.15 -4.48
CA LYS A 45 20.81 -14.58 -4.15
C LYS A 45 19.82 -13.41 -4.17
N TRP A 46 20.23 -12.22 -3.72
CA TRP A 46 19.40 -11.02 -3.64
C TRP A 46 19.20 -10.31 -5.00
N ALA A 47 20.00 -10.69 -6.01
CA ALA A 47 19.78 -10.27 -7.38
C ALA A 47 18.58 -10.98 -8.05
N ARG A 48 17.98 -11.97 -7.40
CA ARG A 48 16.80 -12.70 -7.90
C ARG A 48 15.54 -11.92 -7.53
N ARG A 49 14.60 -11.84 -8.48
CA ARG A 49 13.30 -11.21 -8.25
C ARG A 49 12.38 -12.00 -7.31
N THR A 50 12.69 -13.26 -7.05
CA THR A 50 11.91 -14.14 -6.16
C THR A 50 12.83 -15.02 -5.35
N LEU A 51 12.58 -15.07 -4.04
CA LEU A 51 13.31 -15.88 -3.07
C LEU A 51 12.34 -16.62 -2.16
N ILE A 52 12.74 -17.79 -1.69
CA ILE A 52 12.09 -18.47 -0.56
C ILE A 52 13.18 -18.72 0.48
N LEU A 53 13.00 -18.13 1.66
CA LEU A 53 13.95 -18.16 2.77
C LEU A 53 13.23 -18.60 4.04
N THR A 54 13.96 -19.24 4.96
CA THR A 54 13.47 -19.36 6.33
C THR A 54 13.48 -18.00 7.03
N ASP A 55 12.75 -17.85 8.13
CA ASP A 55 12.75 -16.62 8.91
C ASP A 55 14.15 -16.30 9.44
N GLU A 56 14.88 -17.34 9.89
CA GLU A 56 16.26 -17.21 10.36
C GLU A 56 17.22 -16.74 9.26
N GLU A 57 17.10 -17.27 8.03
CA GLU A 57 17.93 -16.84 6.89
C GLU A 57 17.67 -15.40 6.48
N LEU A 58 16.39 -15.00 6.43
CA LEU A 58 16.04 -13.63 6.10
C LEU A 58 16.59 -12.65 7.14
N LYS A 59 16.32 -12.91 8.41
CA LYS A 59 16.79 -12.07 9.53
C LYS A 59 18.31 -12.00 9.58
N HIS A 60 18.97 -13.15 9.46
CA HIS A 60 20.44 -13.20 9.42
C HIS A 60 21.01 -12.25 8.38
N ASP A 61 20.53 -12.32 7.16
CA ASP A 61 21.01 -11.47 6.08
C ASP A 61 20.69 -9.98 6.30
N VAL A 62 19.45 -9.67 6.68
CA VAL A 62 19.02 -8.29 6.87
C VAL A 62 19.70 -7.62 8.06
N TYR A 63 20.02 -8.38 9.12
CA TYR A 63 20.72 -7.84 10.30
C TYR A 63 22.21 -7.67 10.11
N LEU A 64 22.85 -8.56 9.34
CA LEU A 64 24.28 -8.48 9.07
C LEU A 64 24.66 -7.49 7.99
N ARG A 65 23.72 -7.12 7.14
CA ARG A 65 23.96 -6.27 5.99
C ARG A 65 23.16 -4.97 6.12
N ASP A 66 23.72 -3.90 5.61
CA ASP A 66 22.99 -2.64 5.47
C ASP A 66 22.21 -2.65 4.14
N MET A 67 21.13 -3.46 4.11
CA MET A 67 20.28 -3.66 2.93
C MET A 67 19.27 -2.53 2.82
N GLN A 68 19.25 -1.84 1.69
CA GLN A 68 18.19 -0.92 1.30
C GLN A 68 17.23 -1.64 0.36
N PHE A 69 16.00 -1.82 0.79
CA PHE A 69 14.92 -2.36 -0.04
C PHE A 69 14.17 -1.21 -0.71
N ILE A 70 14.14 -1.25 -2.04
CA ILE A 70 13.37 -0.27 -2.85
C ILE A 70 11.98 -0.83 -3.11
N TRP A 71 11.91 -2.08 -3.60
CA TRP A 71 10.68 -2.80 -3.89
C TRP A 71 10.75 -4.21 -3.29
N GLY A 72 9.62 -4.73 -2.88
CA GLY A 72 9.54 -6.13 -2.47
C GLY A 72 8.24 -6.46 -1.76
N VAL A 73 7.73 -7.67 -2.01
CA VAL A 73 6.61 -8.25 -1.27
C VAL A 73 7.11 -9.47 -0.50
N PHE A 74 7.00 -9.42 0.81
CA PHE A 74 7.44 -10.42 1.76
C PHE A 74 6.22 -11.10 2.35
N SER A 75 5.91 -12.32 1.91
CA SER A 75 4.76 -13.11 2.35
C SER A 75 5.20 -14.13 3.38
N ALA A 76 4.75 -13.99 4.63
CA ALA A 76 4.99 -14.95 5.69
C ALA A 76 4.03 -16.14 5.58
N ILE A 77 4.56 -17.33 5.31
CA ILE A 77 3.82 -18.56 5.09
C ILE A 77 4.17 -19.54 6.21
N PRO A 78 3.18 -20.16 6.90
CA PRO A 78 3.44 -21.10 7.97
C PRO A 78 4.44 -22.20 7.58
N LYS A 79 5.33 -22.57 8.50
CA LYS A 79 6.49 -23.45 8.24
C LYS A 79 6.12 -24.87 7.81
N GLU A 80 4.87 -25.31 8.06
CA GLU A 80 4.36 -26.61 7.61
C GLU A 80 4.19 -26.73 6.09
N TYR A 81 4.15 -25.63 5.36
CA TYR A 81 4.07 -25.65 3.90
C TYR A 81 5.46 -25.74 3.27
N GLU A 82 5.58 -26.66 2.31
CA GLU A 82 6.81 -26.83 1.55
C GLU A 82 6.90 -25.84 0.39
N ARG A 83 8.10 -25.59 -0.11
CA ARG A 83 8.36 -24.75 -1.28
C ARG A 83 7.45 -25.08 -2.46
N ARG A 84 7.26 -26.37 -2.77
CA ARG A 84 6.40 -26.85 -3.88
C ARG A 84 4.93 -26.44 -3.70
N ASP A 85 4.47 -26.22 -2.47
CA ASP A 85 3.11 -25.80 -2.19
C ASP A 85 2.94 -24.31 -2.45
N MET A 86 3.93 -23.52 -2.10
CA MET A 86 3.98 -22.08 -2.37
C MET A 86 4.02 -21.80 -3.89
N GLU A 87 4.78 -22.58 -4.63
CA GLU A 87 4.97 -22.42 -6.09
C GLU A 87 3.70 -22.80 -6.92
N LYS A 88 2.65 -23.33 -6.30
CA LYS A 88 1.36 -23.61 -6.97
C LYS A 88 0.54 -22.37 -7.27
N TYR A 89 0.86 -21.26 -6.62
CA TYR A 89 0.11 -20.01 -6.71
C TYR A 89 0.94 -18.93 -7.38
N ALA A 90 0.26 -17.94 -7.94
CA ALA A 90 0.92 -16.76 -8.49
C ALA A 90 1.69 -16.03 -7.38
N TYR A 91 2.89 -15.58 -7.71
CA TYR A 91 3.68 -14.78 -6.77
C TYR A 91 3.06 -13.39 -6.61
N PRO A 92 3.01 -12.88 -5.37
CA PRO A 92 2.58 -11.51 -5.12
C PRO A 92 3.37 -10.50 -5.93
N ALA A 93 2.68 -9.45 -6.36
CA ALA A 93 3.31 -8.35 -7.09
C ALA A 93 2.75 -7.02 -6.59
N LEU A 94 3.60 -5.99 -6.53
CA LEU A 94 3.23 -4.68 -6.02
C LEU A 94 2.10 -4.05 -6.84
N GLU A 95 2.07 -4.29 -8.15
CA GLU A 95 1.03 -3.80 -9.05
C GLU A 95 -0.36 -4.40 -8.78
N ASN A 96 -0.41 -5.55 -8.11
CA ASN A 96 -1.66 -6.23 -7.77
C ASN A 96 -2.24 -5.79 -6.42
N ILE A 97 -1.50 -4.99 -5.65
CA ILE A 97 -1.95 -4.55 -4.33
C ILE A 97 -2.85 -3.33 -4.47
N SER A 98 -4.10 -3.49 -4.10
CA SER A 98 -5.03 -2.36 -4.01
C SER A 98 -4.91 -1.69 -2.64
N TYR A 99 -3.89 -0.86 -2.46
CA TYR A 99 -3.71 -0.09 -1.21
C TYR A 99 -4.85 0.89 -0.91
N MET A 100 -5.70 1.14 -1.89
CA MET A 100 -6.88 2.00 -1.74
C MET A 100 -8.17 1.22 -1.49
N ALA A 101 -8.10 -0.11 -1.40
CA ALA A 101 -9.27 -0.92 -1.12
C ALA A 101 -9.77 -0.73 0.32
N ASN A 102 -11.09 -0.91 0.51
CA ASN A 102 -11.68 -0.91 1.84
C ASN A 102 -11.29 -2.15 2.67
N ARG A 103 -10.79 -3.16 2.01
CA ARG A 103 -10.27 -4.38 2.63
C ARG A 103 -9.00 -4.82 1.91
N ILE A 104 -7.92 -4.91 2.66
CA ILE A 104 -6.61 -5.33 2.17
C ILE A 104 -6.25 -6.64 2.86
N THR A 105 -5.86 -7.64 2.08
CA THR A 105 -5.45 -8.96 2.58
C THR A 105 -4.18 -9.41 1.86
N PRO A 106 -3.39 -10.32 2.45
CA PRO A 106 -2.28 -10.96 1.75
C PRO A 106 -2.70 -11.50 0.39
N GLN A 107 -1.87 -11.29 -0.63
CA GLN A 107 -2.12 -11.74 -2.00
C GLN A 107 -1.90 -13.24 -2.14
N HIS A 108 -0.84 -13.76 -1.49
CA HIS A 108 -0.59 -15.20 -1.54
C HIS A 108 -1.57 -15.94 -0.61
N PRO A 109 -2.35 -16.93 -1.10
CA PRO A 109 -3.44 -17.53 -0.32
C PRO A 109 -2.97 -18.30 0.91
N MET A 110 -1.70 -18.69 0.97
CA MET A 110 -1.11 -19.36 2.14
C MET A 110 -0.46 -18.39 3.13
N ALA A 111 -0.29 -17.11 2.77
CA ALA A 111 0.32 -16.14 3.65
C ALA A 111 -0.66 -15.66 4.72
N PHE A 112 -0.24 -15.64 5.97
CA PHE A 112 -1.01 -15.06 7.07
C PHE A 112 -0.68 -13.58 7.30
N LEU A 113 0.51 -13.15 6.84
CA LEU A 113 1.04 -11.80 6.92
C LEU A 113 1.75 -11.47 5.60
N GLU A 114 1.63 -10.24 5.14
CA GLU A 114 2.38 -9.72 4.00
C GLU A 114 2.92 -8.32 4.32
N ILE A 115 4.20 -8.12 4.02
CA ILE A 115 4.92 -6.85 4.17
C ILE A 115 5.35 -6.42 2.77
N SER A 116 4.93 -5.25 2.33
CA SER A 116 5.23 -4.73 1.01
C SER A 116 5.99 -3.42 1.12
N VAL A 117 7.22 -3.41 0.63
CA VAL A 117 8.07 -2.21 0.57
C VAL A 117 7.84 -1.51 -0.76
N TRP A 118 7.55 -0.22 -0.71
CA TRP A 118 7.24 0.61 -1.87
C TRP A 118 8.18 1.81 -1.96
N ASP A 119 8.97 1.85 -3.03
CA ASP A 119 9.89 2.94 -3.38
C ASP A 119 10.83 3.36 -2.23
N GLY A 120 11.19 2.42 -1.36
CA GLY A 120 12.02 2.67 -0.19
C GLY A 120 11.45 3.67 0.83
N SER A 121 10.26 4.21 0.60
CA SER A 121 9.66 5.29 1.40
C SER A 121 8.44 4.85 2.22
N HIS A 122 7.70 3.86 1.75
CA HIS A 122 6.49 3.37 2.39
C HIS A 122 6.56 1.86 2.60
N THR A 123 6.00 1.39 3.70
CA THR A 123 5.82 -0.04 3.94
C THR A 123 4.37 -0.32 4.30
N TYR A 124 3.76 -1.22 3.56
CA TYR A 124 2.41 -1.72 3.80
C TYR A 124 2.49 -3.05 4.50
N ILE A 125 1.69 -3.25 5.54
CA ILE A 125 1.63 -4.51 6.27
C ILE A 125 0.17 -4.94 6.34
N CYS A 126 -0.16 -6.12 5.82
CA CYS A 126 -1.51 -6.66 5.91
C CYS A 126 -1.50 -8.10 6.45
N ALA A 127 -2.57 -8.48 7.14
CA ALA A 127 -2.72 -9.81 7.70
C ALA A 127 -4.19 -10.24 7.69
N HIS A 128 -4.42 -11.55 7.69
CA HIS A 128 -5.78 -12.09 7.86
C HIS A 128 -6.31 -11.89 9.28
N ASP A 129 -5.43 -12.01 10.28
CA ASP A 129 -5.76 -11.79 11.69
C ASP A 129 -5.25 -10.42 12.16
N LYS A 130 -6.16 -9.63 12.71
CA LYS A 130 -5.85 -8.32 13.29
C LYS A 130 -4.87 -8.41 14.48
N GLY A 131 -4.88 -9.51 15.19
CA GLY A 131 -3.96 -9.75 16.31
C GLY A 131 -2.50 -9.72 15.87
N VAL A 132 -2.21 -10.22 14.67
CA VAL A 132 -0.87 -10.19 14.08
C VAL A 132 -0.36 -8.76 13.90
N LEU A 133 -1.24 -7.81 13.52
CA LEU A 133 -0.85 -6.42 13.27
C LEU A 133 -0.58 -5.61 14.54
N GLN A 134 -1.04 -6.06 15.71
CA GLN A 134 -0.84 -5.32 16.96
C GLN A 134 0.64 -5.17 17.33
N ALA A 135 1.49 -6.12 16.95
CA ALA A 135 2.93 -6.03 17.17
C ALA A 135 3.51 -4.81 16.44
N PHE A 136 3.10 -4.58 15.21
CA PHE A 136 3.60 -3.51 14.35
C PHE A 136 3.09 -2.11 14.75
N CYS A 137 2.01 -2.02 15.51
CA CYS A 137 1.53 -0.72 16.02
C CYS A 137 2.46 -0.10 17.07
N LYS A 138 3.46 -0.85 17.56
CA LYS A 138 4.44 -0.38 18.55
C LYS A 138 5.74 0.13 17.93
N LEU A 139 5.88 0.00 16.62
CA LEU A 139 7.05 0.50 15.91
C LEU A 139 7.24 2.01 16.15
N PRO A 140 8.49 2.49 16.23
CA PRO A 140 8.79 3.90 16.49
C PRO A 140 8.62 4.77 15.23
N TYR A 141 7.61 4.48 14.43
CA TYR A 141 7.29 5.14 13.18
C TYR A 141 5.85 5.64 13.19
N ASP A 142 5.52 6.47 12.21
CA ASP A 142 4.15 6.91 11.99
C ASP A 142 3.34 5.76 11.35
N VAL A 143 2.51 5.10 12.17
CA VAL A 143 1.74 3.92 11.77
C VAL A 143 0.28 4.30 11.56
N ILE A 144 -0.18 4.16 10.34
CA ILE A 144 -1.53 4.53 9.90
C ILE A 144 -2.39 3.28 9.75
N ASP A 145 -3.61 3.29 10.32
CA ASP A 145 -4.65 2.29 10.00
C ASP A 145 -5.16 2.53 8.58
N LEU A 146 -4.55 1.84 7.63
CA LEU A 146 -4.78 2.06 6.20
C LEU A 146 -6.24 1.83 5.78
N GLU A 147 -6.92 0.84 6.35
CA GLU A 147 -8.33 0.61 6.00
C GLU A 147 -9.25 1.70 6.53
N ASN A 148 -8.97 2.23 7.71
CA ASN A 148 -9.73 3.35 8.23
C ASN A 148 -9.49 4.61 7.40
N ASP A 149 -8.23 4.87 7.04
CA ASP A 149 -7.84 6.01 6.20
C ASP A 149 -8.50 5.90 4.81
N ASN A 150 -8.47 4.71 4.20
CA ASN A 150 -9.13 4.44 2.92
C ASN A 150 -10.66 4.62 3.00
N ARG A 151 -11.32 4.19 4.06
CA ARG A 151 -12.77 4.41 4.22
C ARG A 151 -13.12 5.89 4.26
N ILE A 152 -12.31 6.69 4.97
CA ILE A 152 -12.50 8.14 5.02
C ILE A 152 -12.28 8.73 3.64
N MET A 153 -11.17 8.41 3.00
CA MET A 153 -10.83 8.88 1.65
C MET A 153 -11.93 8.52 0.63
N ASN A 154 -12.35 7.26 0.61
CA ASN A 154 -13.36 6.78 -0.33
C ASN A 154 -14.71 7.49 -0.14
N ARG A 155 -15.12 7.71 1.11
CA ARG A 155 -16.33 8.47 1.42
C ARG A 155 -16.25 9.89 0.86
N GLU A 156 -15.14 10.59 1.08
CA GLU A 156 -14.96 11.95 0.61
C GLU A 156 -14.84 12.03 -0.93
N LEU A 157 -14.17 11.05 -1.55
CA LEU A 157 -14.11 10.94 -3.01
C LEU A 157 -15.51 10.73 -3.63
N CYS A 158 -16.37 9.91 -3.01
CA CYS A 158 -17.77 9.76 -3.44
C CYS A 158 -18.55 11.06 -3.27
N ARG A 159 -18.38 11.77 -2.14
CA ARG A 159 -19.02 13.10 -1.94
C ARG A 159 -18.60 14.10 -3.01
N ILE A 160 -17.31 14.17 -3.36
CA ILE A 160 -16.82 15.03 -4.44
C ILE A 160 -17.46 14.65 -5.76
N GLN A 161 -17.54 13.36 -6.08
CA GLN A 161 -18.14 12.87 -7.32
C GLN A 161 -19.62 13.21 -7.41
N ASP A 162 -20.40 12.95 -6.36
CA ASP A 162 -21.84 13.26 -6.32
C ASP A 162 -22.08 14.77 -6.48
N THR A 163 -21.28 15.60 -5.79
CA THR A 163 -21.36 17.06 -5.90
C THR A 163 -20.98 17.53 -7.31
N LEU A 164 -19.95 16.95 -7.92
CA LEU A 164 -19.54 17.27 -9.30
C LEU A 164 -20.65 16.96 -10.30
N HIS A 165 -21.27 15.78 -10.24
CA HIS A 165 -22.37 15.41 -11.12
C HIS A 165 -23.62 16.28 -10.90
N HIS A 166 -23.86 16.71 -9.65
CA HIS A 166 -24.94 17.67 -9.36
C HIS A 166 -24.68 19.04 -10.02
N LEU A 167 -23.44 19.55 -9.92
CA LEU A 167 -23.07 20.86 -10.49
C LEU A 167 -22.92 20.83 -12.02
N ILE A 168 -22.47 19.70 -12.56
CA ILE A 168 -22.14 19.53 -13.98
C ILE A 168 -22.68 18.18 -14.47
N PRO A 169 -24.02 18.07 -14.71
CA PRO A 169 -24.62 16.78 -15.06
C PRO A 169 -24.11 16.14 -16.35
N SER A 170 -23.50 16.94 -17.23
CA SER A 170 -22.95 16.47 -18.52
C SER A 170 -21.48 16.04 -18.45
N VAL A 171 -20.85 16.05 -17.27
CA VAL A 171 -19.44 15.62 -17.13
C VAL A 171 -19.31 14.13 -17.45
N SER A 172 -18.33 13.77 -18.30
CA SER A 172 -18.04 12.35 -18.55
C SER A 172 -17.31 11.71 -17.37
N ASP A 173 -17.46 10.39 -17.20
CA ASP A 173 -16.84 9.66 -16.08
C ASP A 173 -15.32 9.81 -16.04
N ALA A 174 -14.65 9.83 -17.21
CA ALA A 174 -13.20 10.02 -17.28
C ALA A 174 -12.78 11.39 -16.74
N VAL A 175 -13.50 12.45 -17.13
CA VAL A 175 -13.26 13.82 -16.63
C VAL A 175 -13.62 13.92 -15.16
N ALA A 176 -14.73 13.32 -14.74
CA ALA A 176 -15.15 13.30 -13.35
C ALA A 176 -14.11 12.63 -12.45
N ASN A 177 -13.49 11.55 -12.92
CA ASN A 177 -12.43 10.87 -12.18
C ASN A 177 -11.20 11.77 -11.96
N ASP A 178 -10.71 12.45 -12.99
CA ASP A 178 -9.55 13.33 -12.88
C ASP A 178 -9.85 14.54 -11.98
N VAL A 179 -11.03 15.18 -12.18
CA VAL A 179 -11.47 16.32 -11.35
C VAL A 179 -11.61 15.91 -9.89
N ARG A 180 -12.16 14.73 -9.62
CA ARG A 180 -12.32 14.19 -8.27
C ARG A 180 -10.98 14.06 -7.54
N TRP A 181 -9.96 13.50 -8.19
CA TRP A 181 -8.64 13.34 -7.60
C TRP A 181 -7.93 14.69 -7.37
N GLU A 182 -8.00 15.60 -8.32
CA GLU A 182 -7.45 16.96 -8.14
C GLU A 182 -8.16 17.70 -7.00
N CYS A 183 -9.49 17.55 -6.87
CA CYS A 183 -10.23 18.11 -5.73
C CYS A 183 -9.83 17.46 -4.41
N TRP A 184 -9.65 16.13 -4.38
CA TRP A 184 -9.15 15.43 -3.21
C TRP A 184 -7.80 16.01 -2.75
N HIS A 185 -6.85 16.14 -3.65
CA HIS A 185 -5.55 16.73 -3.33
C HIS A 185 -5.66 18.17 -2.84
N ALA A 186 -6.51 18.98 -3.45
CA ALA A 186 -6.69 20.37 -3.04
C ALA A 186 -7.35 20.53 -1.66
N LEU A 187 -8.23 19.60 -1.29
CA LEU A 187 -9.03 19.69 -0.05
C LEU A 187 -8.37 18.97 1.14
N PHE A 188 -7.70 17.84 0.91
CA PHE A 188 -7.33 16.90 1.96
C PHE A 188 -5.84 16.57 2.07
N ARG A 189 -4.99 16.95 1.11
CA ARG A 189 -3.56 16.59 1.09
C ARG A 189 -2.84 16.86 2.41
N ASP A 190 -3.13 18.01 3.04
CA ASP A 190 -2.49 18.45 4.28
C ASP A 190 -3.47 18.52 5.47
N LYS A 191 -4.66 17.92 5.33
CA LYS A 191 -5.77 18.10 6.28
C LYS A 191 -6.50 16.80 6.58
N LYS A 192 -5.76 15.73 6.88
CA LYS A 192 -6.35 14.45 7.26
C LYS A 192 -7.36 14.65 8.42
N GLY A 193 -8.58 14.17 8.23
CA GLY A 193 -9.63 14.20 9.25
C GLY A 193 -10.37 15.53 9.42
N THR A 194 -10.12 16.55 8.58
CA THR A 194 -10.87 17.81 8.64
C THR A 194 -12.18 17.67 7.86
N GLU A 195 -13.29 18.01 8.49
CA GLU A 195 -14.59 18.07 7.82
C GLU A 195 -14.63 19.29 6.90
N ILE A 196 -14.94 19.06 5.61
CA ILE A 196 -15.05 20.10 4.60
C ILE A 196 -16.52 20.44 4.39
N SER A 197 -16.87 21.74 4.49
CA SER A 197 -18.25 22.18 4.24
C SER A 197 -18.63 21.99 2.77
N SER A 198 -19.94 21.85 2.51
CA SER A 198 -20.46 21.68 1.15
C SER A 198 -20.12 22.87 0.27
N GLU A 199 -20.22 24.09 0.80
CA GLU A 199 -19.90 25.31 0.07
C GLU A 199 -18.42 25.35 -0.35
N LYS A 200 -17.50 24.96 0.54
CA LYS A 200 -16.07 24.90 0.23
C LYS A 200 -15.76 23.82 -0.80
N MET A 201 -16.44 22.69 -0.71
CA MET A 201 -16.32 21.60 -1.68
C MET A 201 -16.78 22.05 -3.08
N GLU A 202 -17.94 22.69 -3.18
CA GLU A 202 -18.44 23.23 -4.44
C GLU A 202 -17.52 24.29 -5.06
N GLU A 203 -16.97 25.20 -4.23
CA GLU A 203 -16.01 26.22 -4.68
C GLU A 203 -14.80 25.56 -5.34
N VAL A 204 -14.20 24.58 -4.67
CA VAL A 204 -13.01 23.87 -5.18
C VAL A 204 -13.33 23.07 -6.43
N ILE A 205 -14.45 22.35 -6.47
CA ILE A 205 -14.88 21.60 -7.66
C ILE A 205 -15.03 22.52 -8.87
N LYS A 206 -15.71 23.66 -8.72
CA LYS A 206 -15.87 24.64 -9.79
C LYS A 206 -14.52 25.17 -10.30
N ALA A 207 -13.61 25.51 -9.39
CA ALA A 207 -12.30 26.02 -9.75
C ALA A 207 -11.44 24.96 -10.48
N VAL A 208 -11.41 23.74 -9.98
CA VAL A 208 -10.65 22.61 -10.59
C VAL A 208 -11.23 22.26 -11.96
N TYR A 209 -12.56 22.16 -12.07
CA TYR A 209 -13.22 21.86 -13.35
C TYR A 209 -12.96 22.94 -14.41
N GLN A 210 -13.07 24.23 -14.04
CA GLN A 210 -12.80 25.35 -14.94
C GLN A 210 -11.34 25.33 -15.42
N LYS A 211 -10.39 25.08 -14.51
CA LYS A 211 -8.96 24.95 -14.85
C LYS A 211 -8.72 23.79 -15.82
N ALA A 212 -9.26 22.60 -15.49
CA ALA A 212 -9.12 21.41 -16.33
C ALA A 212 -9.74 21.62 -17.72
N SER A 213 -10.89 22.31 -17.81
CA SER A 213 -11.54 22.64 -19.08
C SER A 213 -10.72 23.61 -19.94
N ALA A 214 -10.04 24.57 -19.31
CA ALA A 214 -9.23 25.56 -20.02
C ALA A 214 -7.88 24.99 -20.53
N GLU A 215 -7.27 24.08 -19.76
CA GLU A 215 -5.96 23.48 -20.07
C GLU A 215 -6.06 22.23 -20.96
N GLY A 216 -7.26 21.75 -21.22
CA GLY A 216 -7.51 20.42 -21.81
C GLY A 216 -7.30 19.30 -20.78
N TYR A 217 -8.26 18.37 -20.75
CA TYR A 217 -8.21 17.26 -19.78
C TYR A 217 -7.00 16.36 -20.06
N ARG A 218 -6.10 16.25 -19.09
CA ARG A 218 -5.00 15.30 -19.08
C ARG A 218 -5.39 14.17 -18.15
N PHE A 219 -5.90 13.05 -18.70
CA PHE A 219 -6.26 11.86 -17.91
C PHE A 219 -5.04 11.31 -17.18
N LYS A 220 -4.91 11.66 -15.89
CA LYS A 220 -3.82 11.26 -15.02
C LYS A 220 -4.16 10.01 -14.19
N TYR A 221 -5.45 9.80 -13.92
CA TYR A 221 -5.94 8.84 -12.94
C TYR A 221 -6.93 7.87 -13.59
N THR A 222 -6.44 6.90 -14.35
CA THR A 222 -7.29 6.02 -15.18
C THR A 222 -7.75 4.73 -14.49
N TYR A 223 -7.25 4.40 -13.31
CA TYR A 223 -7.29 3.00 -12.87
C TYR A 223 -8.13 2.69 -11.64
N TRP A 224 -8.71 3.67 -10.95
CA TRP A 224 -9.41 3.35 -9.72
C TRP A 224 -10.62 4.24 -9.46
N ASN A 225 -11.79 3.58 -9.28
CA ASN A 225 -13.02 4.25 -8.90
C ASN A 225 -13.56 3.63 -7.59
N PRO A 226 -13.48 4.33 -6.45
CA PRO A 226 -13.95 3.80 -5.17
C PRO A 226 -15.47 3.56 -5.14
N CYS A 227 -16.22 4.23 -6.00
CA CYS A 227 -17.67 4.11 -6.05
C CYS A 227 -18.16 2.84 -6.76
N ASP A 228 -17.28 2.13 -7.45
CA ASP A 228 -17.59 0.85 -8.11
C ASP A 228 -17.51 -0.36 -7.15
N GLN A 229 -17.08 -0.16 -5.91
CA GLN A 229 -16.99 -1.18 -4.88
C GLN A 229 -18.29 -1.27 -4.05
N LYS A 230 -19.41 -1.49 -4.73
CA LYS A 230 -20.69 -1.76 -4.06
C LYS A 230 -20.90 -3.25 -3.83
#